data_f9e55322e1d5c282eaa4287a8aab746c
#
_entry.id   f9e55322e1d5c282eaa4287a8aab746c
#
_cell.length_a   1.000
_cell.length_b   1.000
_cell.length_c   1.000
_cell.angle_alpha   90.00
_cell.angle_beta   90.00
_cell.angle_gamma   90.00
#
_symmetry.space_group_name_H-M   'P 1'
#
loop_
_entity.id
_entity.type
_entity.pdbx_description
1 polymer ?
#
loop_
_entity_poly.entity_id
_entity_poly.type
_entity_poly.pdbx_seq_one_letter_code
_entity_poly.pdbx_strand_id
1 'polypeptide(L)'
;SPLPLHGPNLWPHEHVPDLAVAVTEWMAAMESLGQRVLAAMAAALGVGADWFANGLTADPTVLFRIFRYPPHPADAPDRWGVGEHTDYGLVTLLAHDGTPGLEVRTADGWVAVDPDPDLIICNLGDMLDRLTGGRYRSTPHRVRNHAGHDRISLPFFLDPSWNAVVEPLPLHDDWVTPAERAARWDQADLTEFHGVYGDWLLAKVRRVFPQLADAVLD
;
A
#
# COMPACT_ATOMS: atom_id res chain seq x y z
N SER A 1 21.57 2.76 11.56
CA SER A 1 21.31 1.35 11.82
C SER A 1 20.75 0.73 10.55
N PRO A 2 21.25 -0.34 10.10
CA PRO A 2 20.63 -1.04 9.00
C PRO A 2 19.43 -1.81 9.54
N LEU A 3 18.26 -1.16 9.54
CA LEU A 3 17.02 -1.91 9.61
C LEU A 3 16.94 -2.80 8.37
N PRO A 4 16.42 -4.02 8.47
CA PRO A 4 16.18 -4.87 7.31
C PRO A 4 15.36 -4.14 6.24
N LEU A 5 15.64 -4.37 4.98
CA LEU A 5 15.00 -3.72 3.83
C LEU A 5 15.27 -2.20 3.71
N HIS A 6 16.07 -1.61 4.59
CA HIS A 6 16.45 -0.21 4.52
C HIS A 6 17.88 -0.08 3.96
N GLY A 7 18.06 0.84 3.03
CA GLY A 7 19.37 1.12 2.42
C GLY A 7 19.37 2.48 1.71
N PRO A 8 20.55 2.94 1.27
CA PRO A 8 20.64 4.18 0.51
C PRO A 8 19.97 4.02 -0.86
N ASN A 9 19.24 5.05 -1.29
CA ASN A 9 18.73 5.10 -2.65
C ASN A 9 19.87 5.24 -3.66
N LEU A 10 19.76 4.54 -4.77
CA LEU A 10 20.71 4.63 -5.88
C LEU A 10 20.18 5.63 -6.92
N TRP A 11 20.84 6.77 -7.03
CA TRP A 11 20.41 7.86 -7.91
C TRP A 11 21.25 7.89 -9.19
N PRO A 12 20.64 7.97 -10.39
CA PRO A 12 21.35 8.10 -11.65
C PRO A 12 21.76 9.56 -11.93
N HIS A 13 22.55 10.15 -11.04
CA HIS A 13 22.92 11.57 -11.08
C HIS A 13 23.55 12.01 -12.40
N GLU A 14 24.31 11.13 -13.06
CA GLU A 14 24.94 11.42 -14.35
C GLU A 14 23.95 11.58 -15.50
N HIS A 15 22.76 10.95 -15.39
CA HIS A 15 21.76 10.94 -16.45
C HIS A 15 20.54 11.82 -16.14
N VAL A 16 20.15 11.87 -14.87
CA VAL A 16 18.99 12.63 -14.40
C VAL A 16 19.33 13.31 -13.07
N PRO A 17 20.08 14.42 -13.09
CA PRO A 17 20.63 15.05 -11.89
C PRO A 17 19.55 15.52 -10.90
N ASP A 18 18.39 15.97 -11.41
CA ASP A 18 17.33 16.55 -10.58
C ASP A 18 16.35 15.48 -10.01
N LEU A 19 16.50 14.21 -10.41
CA LEU A 19 15.56 13.15 -10.00
C LEU A 19 15.51 12.99 -8.48
N ALA A 20 16.66 13.02 -7.81
CA ALA A 20 16.73 12.84 -6.37
C ALA A 20 15.94 13.93 -5.61
N VAL A 21 16.08 15.18 -6.05
CA VAL A 21 15.37 16.33 -5.46
C VAL A 21 13.87 16.18 -5.69
N ALA A 22 13.45 15.97 -6.93
CA ALA A 22 12.04 15.85 -7.30
C ALA A 22 11.35 14.69 -6.56
N VAL A 23 12.00 13.53 -6.45
CA VAL A 23 11.45 12.38 -5.73
C VAL A 23 11.36 12.65 -4.23
N THR A 24 12.37 13.28 -3.63
CA THR A 24 12.36 13.57 -2.19
C THR A 24 11.26 14.58 -1.83
N GLU A 25 11.08 15.63 -2.63
CA GLU A 25 10.01 16.62 -2.46
C GLU A 25 8.63 15.97 -2.64
N TRP A 26 8.48 15.11 -3.66
CA TRP A 26 7.25 14.35 -3.89
C TRP A 26 6.92 13.45 -2.70
N MET A 27 7.89 12.69 -2.20
CA MET A 27 7.70 11.81 -1.04
C MET A 27 7.25 12.58 0.19
N ALA A 28 7.87 13.73 0.48
CA ALA A 28 7.47 14.58 1.62
C ALA A 28 6.02 15.11 1.49
N ALA A 29 5.61 15.49 0.27
CA ALA A 29 4.25 15.92 0.01
C ALA A 29 3.24 14.77 0.19
N MET A 30 3.56 13.58 -0.31
CA MET A 30 2.71 12.39 -0.19
C MET A 30 2.63 11.88 1.26
N GLU A 31 3.71 11.93 2.01
CA GLU A 31 3.70 11.61 3.44
C GLU A 31 2.77 12.56 4.21
N SER A 32 2.90 13.87 3.98
CA SER A 32 2.00 14.87 4.57
C SER A 32 0.53 14.63 4.21
N LEU A 33 0.24 14.28 2.95
CA LEU A 33 -1.11 13.95 2.50
C LEU A 33 -1.61 12.67 3.18
N GLY A 34 -0.79 11.63 3.24
CA GLY A 34 -1.13 10.35 3.86
C GLY A 34 -1.43 10.48 5.36
N GLN A 35 -0.64 11.28 6.09
CA GLN A 35 -0.91 11.57 7.51
C GLN A 35 -2.26 12.29 7.68
N ARG A 36 -2.63 13.21 6.78
CA ARG A 36 -3.94 13.88 6.80
C ARG A 36 -5.08 12.91 6.51
N VAL A 37 -4.90 11.98 5.58
CA VAL A 37 -5.88 10.92 5.29
C VAL A 37 -6.07 10.04 6.52
N LEU A 38 -4.99 9.58 7.14
CA LEU A 38 -5.04 8.77 8.36
C LEU A 38 -5.70 9.53 9.52
N ALA A 39 -5.43 10.84 9.66
CA ALA A 39 -6.08 11.68 10.67
C ALA A 39 -7.61 11.76 10.47
N ALA A 40 -8.06 11.92 9.22
CA ALA A 40 -9.48 11.91 8.89
C ALA A 40 -10.12 10.54 9.18
N MET A 41 -9.43 9.45 8.86
CA MET A 41 -9.87 8.08 9.16
C MET A 41 -9.96 7.84 10.68
N ALA A 42 -8.95 8.26 11.44
CA ALA A 42 -8.94 8.14 12.91
C ALA A 42 -10.08 8.91 13.55
N ALA A 43 -10.35 10.13 13.07
CA ALA A 43 -11.50 10.93 13.52
C ALA A 43 -12.83 10.23 13.21
N ALA A 44 -12.99 9.67 12.01
CA ALA A 44 -14.19 8.92 11.62
C ALA A 44 -14.37 7.62 12.42
N LEU A 45 -13.29 7.03 12.91
CA LEU A 45 -13.30 5.86 13.80
C LEU A 45 -13.52 6.24 15.27
N GLY A 46 -13.51 7.53 15.62
CA GLY A 46 -13.70 8.01 16.99
C GLY A 46 -12.50 7.85 17.92
N VAL A 47 -11.31 7.50 17.40
CA VAL A 47 -10.09 7.31 18.22
C VAL A 47 -9.25 8.58 18.37
N GLY A 48 -9.67 9.69 17.74
CA GLY A 48 -8.97 10.97 17.74
C GLY A 48 -8.03 11.11 16.54
N ALA A 49 -8.03 12.33 15.94
CA ALA A 49 -7.30 12.60 14.68
C ALA A 49 -5.78 12.31 14.75
N ASP A 50 -5.17 12.52 15.90
CA ASP A 50 -3.72 12.37 16.09
C ASP A 50 -3.30 10.93 16.46
N TRP A 51 -4.22 9.99 16.50
CA TRP A 51 -3.96 8.63 16.99
C TRP A 51 -2.81 7.94 16.22
N PHE A 52 -2.85 8.00 14.89
CA PHE A 52 -1.79 7.41 14.06
C PHE A 52 -0.47 8.16 14.22
N ALA A 53 -0.50 9.49 14.09
CA ALA A 53 0.69 10.33 14.09
C ALA A 53 1.43 10.31 15.44
N ASN A 54 0.72 10.23 16.57
CA ASN A 54 1.31 10.19 17.91
C ASN A 54 1.85 8.80 18.30
N GLY A 55 1.53 7.76 17.52
CA GLY A 55 1.89 6.39 17.85
C GLY A 55 2.42 5.63 16.64
N LEU A 56 1.51 5.03 15.90
CA LEU A 56 1.82 4.05 14.87
C LEU A 56 2.64 4.61 13.69
N THR A 57 2.44 5.88 13.34
CA THR A 57 3.13 6.57 12.24
C THR A 57 3.96 7.77 12.69
N ALA A 58 4.50 7.74 13.91
CA ALA A 58 5.36 8.81 14.42
C ALA A 58 6.69 8.92 13.65
N ASP A 59 7.21 7.80 13.13
CA ASP A 59 8.37 7.70 12.23
C ASP A 59 8.03 6.64 11.17
N PRO A 60 7.19 6.97 10.18
CA PRO A 60 6.57 5.99 9.31
C PRO A 60 7.59 5.32 8.38
N THR A 61 7.38 4.04 8.10
CA THR A 61 8.06 3.37 7.00
C THR A 61 7.41 3.80 5.70
N VAL A 62 8.17 4.44 4.82
CA VAL A 62 7.66 4.91 3.54
C VAL A 62 8.40 4.26 2.38
N LEU A 63 7.67 3.93 1.32
CA LEU A 63 8.24 3.42 0.09
C LEU A 63 7.59 4.15 -1.09
N PHE A 64 8.40 4.62 -2.01
CA PHE A 64 7.95 5.20 -3.26
C PHE A 64 8.50 4.39 -4.45
N ARG A 65 7.66 4.16 -5.45
CA ARG A 65 8.05 3.49 -6.70
C ARG A 65 7.59 4.27 -7.92
N ILE A 66 8.36 4.13 -8.99
CA ILE A 66 8.01 4.61 -10.32
C ILE A 66 7.84 3.37 -11.19
N PHE A 67 6.61 3.08 -11.60
CA PHE A 67 6.31 1.96 -12.48
C PHE A 67 6.07 2.44 -13.91
N ARG A 68 6.76 1.80 -14.85
CA ARG A 68 6.47 1.87 -16.27
C ARG A 68 5.90 0.55 -16.74
N TYR A 69 4.71 0.59 -17.26
CA TYR A 69 4.04 -0.55 -17.86
C TYR A 69 4.02 -0.37 -19.38
N PRO A 70 4.83 -1.12 -20.13
CA PRO A 70 4.75 -1.10 -21.59
C PRO A 70 3.38 -1.61 -22.05
N PRO A 71 3.00 -1.35 -23.33
CA PRO A 71 1.80 -1.90 -23.91
C PRO A 71 1.72 -3.41 -23.71
N HIS A 72 0.52 -3.91 -23.40
CA HIS A 72 0.30 -5.33 -23.24
C HIS A 72 0.51 -6.06 -24.57
N PRO A 73 1.35 -7.12 -24.64
CA PRO A 73 1.53 -7.90 -25.84
C PRO A 73 0.23 -8.60 -26.23
N ALA A 74 -0.15 -8.52 -27.51
CA ALA A 74 -1.39 -9.13 -28.00
C ALA A 74 -1.37 -10.68 -27.96
N ASP A 75 -0.17 -11.26 -27.96
CA ASP A 75 0.09 -12.71 -27.94
C ASP A 75 0.17 -13.32 -26.53
N ALA A 76 0.04 -12.51 -25.49
CA ALA A 76 0.12 -12.95 -24.10
C ALA A 76 -1.07 -12.44 -23.25
N PRO A 77 -2.33 -12.87 -23.55
CA PRO A 77 -3.55 -12.33 -22.94
C PRO A 77 -3.59 -12.49 -21.41
N ASP A 78 -2.89 -13.47 -20.85
CA ASP A 78 -2.87 -13.75 -19.41
C ASP A 78 -1.73 -13.05 -18.66
N ARG A 79 -0.93 -12.23 -19.35
CA ARG A 79 0.17 -11.49 -18.73
C ARG A 79 -0.34 -10.22 -18.08
N TRP A 80 -0.10 -10.07 -16.80
CA TRP A 80 -0.40 -8.87 -16.03
C TRP A 80 0.84 -7.99 -15.88
N GLY A 81 0.66 -6.68 -15.87
CA GLY A 81 1.70 -5.75 -15.44
C GLY A 81 1.98 -5.92 -13.94
N VAL A 82 0.90 -5.95 -13.15
CA VAL A 82 0.89 -6.42 -11.76
C VAL A 82 -0.35 -7.29 -11.58
N GLY A 83 -0.15 -8.53 -11.14
CA GLY A 83 -1.21 -9.48 -10.84
C GLY A 83 -2.08 -9.05 -9.67
N GLU A 84 -3.15 -9.80 -9.40
CA GLU A 84 -4.02 -9.57 -8.24
C GLU A 84 -3.23 -9.61 -6.94
N HIS A 85 -3.35 -8.55 -6.15
CA HIS A 85 -2.70 -8.40 -4.85
C HIS A 85 -3.43 -7.38 -3.98
N THR A 86 -3.06 -7.33 -2.71
CA THR A 86 -3.36 -6.24 -1.77
C THR A 86 -2.07 -5.59 -1.30
N ASP A 87 -2.13 -4.33 -0.90
CA ASP A 87 -0.99 -3.64 -0.31
C ASP A 87 -0.82 -4.00 1.16
N TYR A 88 0.42 -3.96 1.64
CA TYR A 88 0.74 -4.47 2.98
C TYR A 88 0.46 -3.48 4.10
N GLY A 89 0.66 -2.19 3.86
CA GLY A 89 0.70 -1.15 4.87
C GLY A 89 -0.65 -0.58 5.30
N LEU A 90 -0.67 0.72 5.57
CA LEU A 90 -1.88 1.44 5.97
C LEU A 90 -2.63 1.98 4.76
N VAL A 91 -1.99 2.87 4.01
CA VAL A 91 -2.58 3.49 2.81
C VAL A 91 -1.54 3.59 1.70
N THR A 92 -2.01 3.45 0.47
CA THR A 92 -1.23 3.74 -0.73
C THR A 92 -1.83 4.95 -1.44
N LEU A 93 -1.01 5.94 -1.72
CA LEU A 93 -1.37 7.12 -2.51
C LEU A 93 -0.79 6.96 -3.90
N LEU A 94 -1.65 6.77 -4.89
CA LEU A 94 -1.25 6.47 -6.25
C LEU A 94 -1.54 7.65 -7.18
N ALA A 95 -0.47 8.29 -7.68
CA ALA A 95 -0.55 9.16 -8.84
C ALA A 95 -0.32 8.35 -10.12
N HIS A 96 -0.82 8.85 -11.24
CA HIS A 96 -0.69 8.20 -12.56
C HIS A 96 -0.79 9.21 -13.69
N ASP A 97 -0.40 8.79 -14.88
CA ASP A 97 -0.34 9.63 -16.09
C ASP A 97 -1.66 9.75 -16.86
N GLY A 98 -2.78 9.34 -16.30
CA GLY A 98 -4.08 9.32 -16.97
C GLY A 98 -4.30 8.12 -17.90
N THR A 99 -3.33 7.21 -18.04
CA THR A 99 -3.50 6.01 -18.83
C THR A 99 -4.31 4.95 -18.05
N PRO A 100 -5.39 4.36 -18.64
CA PRO A 100 -6.18 3.34 -17.98
C PRO A 100 -5.41 2.04 -17.74
N GLY A 101 -5.95 1.16 -16.87
CA GLY A 101 -5.38 -0.16 -16.65
C GLY A 101 -5.36 -0.63 -15.20
N LEU A 102 -5.74 0.20 -14.24
CA LEU A 102 -5.99 -0.23 -12.85
C LEU A 102 -7.41 -0.79 -12.74
N GLU A 103 -7.53 -1.97 -12.15
CA GLU A 103 -8.80 -2.59 -11.79
C GLU A 103 -8.82 -2.94 -10.31
N VAL A 104 -9.96 -2.74 -9.67
CA VAL A 104 -10.20 -3.07 -8.26
C VAL A 104 -11.31 -4.10 -8.16
N ARG A 105 -11.22 -4.97 -7.15
CA ARG A 105 -12.21 -6.02 -6.92
C ARG A 105 -13.33 -5.49 -6.03
N THR A 106 -14.56 -5.64 -6.49
CA THR A 106 -15.79 -5.38 -5.74
C THR A 106 -16.57 -6.67 -5.50
N ALA A 107 -17.69 -6.60 -4.79
CA ALA A 107 -18.59 -7.73 -4.62
C ALA A 107 -19.15 -8.25 -5.97
N ASP A 108 -19.31 -7.36 -6.94
CA ASP A 108 -19.87 -7.66 -8.25
C ASP A 108 -18.81 -8.03 -9.31
N GLY A 109 -17.53 -8.06 -8.92
CA GLY A 109 -16.41 -8.41 -9.80
C GLY A 109 -15.36 -7.32 -9.92
N TRP A 110 -14.59 -7.35 -11.01
CA TRP A 110 -13.54 -6.38 -11.28
C TRP A 110 -14.11 -5.13 -11.95
N VAL A 111 -13.73 -3.98 -11.40
CA VAL A 111 -14.15 -2.66 -11.89
C VAL A 111 -12.90 -1.87 -12.28
N ALA A 112 -12.89 -1.31 -13.50
CA ALA A 112 -11.84 -0.39 -13.92
C ALA A 112 -11.96 0.93 -13.13
N VAL A 113 -10.80 1.42 -12.66
CA VAL A 113 -10.71 2.74 -12.06
C VAL A 113 -10.54 3.77 -13.17
N ASP A 114 -11.39 4.79 -13.14
CA ASP A 114 -11.32 5.89 -14.12
C ASP A 114 -9.99 6.67 -13.93
N PRO A 115 -9.18 6.80 -14.99
CA PRO A 115 -7.87 7.41 -14.89
C PRO A 115 -7.94 8.93 -15.02
N ASP A 116 -8.24 9.63 -13.94
CA ASP A 116 -8.15 11.09 -13.87
C ASP A 116 -6.77 11.50 -13.33
N PRO A 117 -5.86 12.08 -14.15
CA PRO A 117 -4.51 12.44 -13.73
C PRO A 117 -4.44 13.55 -12.68
N ASP A 118 -5.54 14.32 -12.48
CA ASP A 118 -5.63 15.37 -11.47
C ASP A 118 -6.01 14.82 -10.08
N LEU A 119 -6.29 13.51 -9.99
CA LEU A 119 -6.67 12.86 -8.75
C LEU A 119 -5.57 11.90 -8.25
N ILE A 120 -5.40 11.85 -6.93
CA ILE A 120 -4.63 10.82 -6.25
C ILE A 120 -5.60 9.72 -5.81
N ILE A 121 -5.37 8.50 -6.29
CA ILE A 121 -6.12 7.32 -5.85
C ILE A 121 -5.57 6.90 -4.50
N CYS A 122 -6.45 6.70 -3.50
CA CYS A 122 -6.08 6.18 -2.20
C CYS A 122 -6.68 4.79 -2.02
N ASN A 123 -5.84 3.76 -1.89
CA ASN A 123 -6.28 2.44 -1.49
C ASN A 123 -5.75 2.05 -0.11
N LEU A 124 -6.46 1.14 0.53
CA LEU A 124 -6.23 0.71 1.90
C LEU A 124 -5.44 -0.59 1.91
N GLY A 125 -4.48 -0.68 2.81
CA GLY A 125 -3.63 -1.86 2.94
C GLY A 125 -4.07 -2.84 4.04
N ASP A 126 -3.45 -4.00 4.03
CA ASP A 126 -3.76 -5.12 4.93
C ASP A 126 -3.58 -4.77 6.41
N MET A 127 -2.62 -3.89 6.72
CA MET A 127 -2.37 -3.48 8.10
C MET A 127 -3.50 -2.59 8.63
N LEU A 128 -4.02 -1.66 7.83
CA LEU A 128 -5.18 -0.84 8.23
C LEU A 128 -6.44 -1.69 8.38
N ASP A 129 -6.64 -2.66 7.47
CA ASP A 129 -7.74 -3.63 7.56
C ASP A 129 -7.68 -4.38 8.89
N ARG A 130 -6.51 -4.90 9.25
CA ARG A 130 -6.26 -5.60 10.51
C ARG A 130 -6.50 -4.73 11.74
N LEU A 131 -5.90 -3.56 11.80
CA LEU A 131 -6.05 -2.62 12.93
C LEU A 131 -7.50 -2.24 13.19
N THR A 132 -8.30 -2.14 12.13
CA THR A 132 -9.71 -1.74 12.21
C THR A 132 -10.68 -2.93 12.30
N GLY A 133 -10.16 -4.15 12.45
CA GLY A 133 -10.97 -5.36 12.52
C GLY A 133 -11.86 -5.58 11.31
N GLY A 134 -11.43 -5.11 10.11
CA GLY A 134 -12.18 -5.20 8.87
C GLY A 134 -13.14 -4.04 8.61
N ARG A 135 -13.13 -2.99 9.44
CA ARG A 135 -13.96 -1.79 9.20
C ARG A 135 -13.50 -1.03 7.96
N TYR A 136 -12.20 -0.85 7.80
CA TYR A 136 -11.55 -0.40 6.58
C TYR A 136 -10.89 -1.59 5.89
N ARG A 137 -11.43 -2.01 4.77
CA ARG A 137 -10.99 -3.23 4.08
C ARG A 137 -9.92 -2.95 3.05
N SER A 138 -8.89 -3.76 3.09
CA SER A 138 -7.92 -3.89 2.01
C SER A 138 -8.62 -4.42 0.75
N THR A 139 -8.38 -3.77 -0.39
CA THR A 139 -9.08 -4.08 -1.64
C THR A 139 -8.11 -4.71 -2.63
N PRO A 140 -8.37 -5.95 -3.11
CA PRO A 140 -7.58 -6.56 -4.17
C PRO A 140 -7.63 -5.71 -5.43
N HIS A 141 -6.47 -5.51 -6.04
CA HIS A 141 -6.34 -4.75 -7.27
C HIS A 141 -5.26 -5.35 -8.19
N ARG A 142 -5.29 -4.98 -9.44
CA ARG A 142 -4.40 -5.47 -10.47
C ARG A 142 -4.22 -4.46 -11.58
N VAL A 143 -3.14 -4.59 -12.36
CA VAL A 143 -2.83 -3.64 -13.43
C VAL A 143 -2.54 -4.36 -14.73
N ARG A 144 -3.21 -3.90 -15.81
CA ARG A 144 -2.93 -4.30 -17.19
C ARG A 144 -3.01 -3.08 -18.11
N ASN A 145 -1.96 -2.85 -18.88
CA ASN A 145 -1.93 -1.74 -19.83
C ASN A 145 -2.42 -2.17 -21.22
N HIS A 146 -3.61 -1.73 -21.62
CA HIS A 146 -4.18 -1.96 -22.96
C HIS A 146 -4.15 -0.71 -23.87
N ALA A 147 -3.50 0.37 -23.43
CA ALA A 147 -3.60 1.65 -24.12
C ALA A 147 -2.76 1.76 -25.41
N GLY A 148 -1.93 0.76 -25.74
CA GLY A 148 -1.07 0.82 -26.93
C GLY A 148 0.16 1.71 -26.80
N HIS A 149 0.34 2.38 -25.67
CA HIS A 149 1.53 3.15 -25.28
C HIS A 149 1.88 2.89 -23.81
N ASP A 150 3.03 3.38 -23.35
CA ASP A 150 3.45 3.21 -21.96
C ASP A 150 2.47 3.85 -20.99
N ARG A 151 2.25 3.19 -19.86
CA ARG A 151 1.55 3.72 -18.69
C ARG A 151 2.54 3.94 -17.56
N ILE A 152 2.46 5.09 -16.89
CA ILE A 152 3.27 5.41 -15.72
C ILE A 152 2.37 5.50 -14.48
N SER A 153 2.82 4.89 -13.38
CA SER A 153 2.20 5.09 -12.08
C SER A 153 3.24 5.26 -10.97
N LEU A 154 2.88 6.03 -9.97
CA LEU A 154 3.73 6.56 -8.92
C LEU A 154 3.13 6.23 -7.55
N PRO A 155 3.10 4.95 -7.11
CA PRO A 155 2.57 4.59 -5.81
C PRO A 155 3.52 5.02 -4.70
N PHE A 156 2.96 5.68 -3.69
CA PHE A 156 3.58 5.99 -2.42
C PHE A 156 2.89 5.20 -1.31
N PHE A 157 3.64 4.36 -0.63
CA PHE A 157 3.15 3.51 0.46
C PHE A 157 3.48 4.18 1.78
N LEU A 158 2.48 4.34 2.63
CA LEU A 158 2.62 4.84 3.99
C LEU A 158 2.26 3.73 4.97
N ASP A 159 3.27 3.26 5.66
CA ASP A 159 3.20 2.13 6.55
C ASP A 159 3.47 2.55 8.00
N PRO A 160 3.17 1.71 9.01
CA PRO A 160 3.57 1.96 10.38
C PRO A 160 5.08 2.18 10.52
N SER A 161 5.47 2.86 11.58
CA SER A 161 6.87 2.90 12.02
C SER A 161 7.41 1.48 12.17
N TRP A 162 8.65 1.24 11.75
CA TRP A 162 9.23 -0.11 11.74
C TRP A 162 9.10 -0.86 13.07
N ASN A 163 9.34 -0.15 14.18
CA ASN A 163 9.27 -0.70 15.54
C ASN A 163 7.90 -0.50 16.22
N ALA A 164 6.89 -0.05 15.49
CA ALA A 164 5.56 0.15 16.06
C ALA A 164 4.94 -1.19 16.46
N VAL A 165 4.39 -1.24 17.66
CA VAL A 165 3.62 -2.39 18.12
C VAL A 165 2.24 -2.31 17.49
N VAL A 166 1.86 -3.38 16.80
CA VAL A 166 0.56 -3.51 16.14
C VAL A 166 -0.45 -4.09 17.13
N GLU A 167 -1.42 -3.29 17.49
CA GLU A 167 -2.56 -3.69 18.33
C GLU A 167 -3.85 -3.23 17.66
N PRO A 168 -4.94 -4.01 17.75
CA PRO A 168 -6.23 -3.57 17.25
C PRO A 168 -6.62 -2.22 17.84
N LEU A 169 -7.23 -1.34 17.02
CA LEU A 169 -7.77 -0.09 17.53
C LEU A 169 -8.84 -0.37 18.58
N PRO A 170 -8.98 0.51 19.61
CA PRO A 170 -10.00 0.40 20.62
C PRO A 170 -11.38 0.80 20.07
N LEU A 171 -11.88 0.04 19.12
CA LEU A 171 -13.15 0.25 18.45
C LEU A 171 -14.26 -0.49 19.17
N HIS A 172 -15.50 0.00 19.02
CA HIS A 172 -16.67 -0.73 19.48
C HIS A 172 -16.89 -2.00 18.65
N ASP A 173 -17.14 -3.13 19.28
CA ASP A 173 -17.19 -4.47 18.67
C ASP A 173 -18.29 -4.67 17.61
N ASP A 174 -19.26 -3.75 17.54
CA ASP A 174 -20.47 -3.92 16.74
C ASP A 174 -20.33 -3.50 15.27
N TRP A 175 -19.16 -3.05 14.83
CA TRP A 175 -18.98 -2.44 13.51
C TRP A 175 -18.78 -3.44 12.37
N VAL A 176 -18.33 -4.65 12.66
CA VAL A 176 -18.18 -5.71 11.68
C VAL A 176 -18.77 -7.01 12.23
N THR A 177 -19.80 -7.49 11.58
CA THR A 177 -20.49 -8.72 12.01
C THR A 177 -19.63 -9.97 11.81
N PRO A 178 -19.87 -11.06 12.55
CA PRO A 178 -19.21 -12.34 12.31
C PRO A 178 -19.40 -12.85 10.86
N ALA A 179 -20.57 -12.60 10.25
CA ALA A 179 -20.85 -12.98 8.86
C ALA A 179 -19.97 -12.19 7.87
N GLU A 180 -19.77 -10.89 8.09
CA GLU A 180 -18.88 -10.07 7.26
C GLU A 180 -17.42 -10.49 7.41
N ARG A 181 -16.99 -10.89 8.61
CA ARG A 181 -15.65 -11.45 8.83
C ARG A 181 -15.48 -12.78 8.10
N ALA A 182 -16.47 -13.66 8.18
CA ALA A 182 -16.46 -14.96 7.51
C ALA A 182 -16.53 -14.84 5.96
N ALA A 183 -17.14 -13.78 5.44
CA ALA A 183 -17.25 -13.52 4.01
C ALA A 183 -16.00 -12.86 3.40
N ARG A 184 -14.90 -12.74 4.13
CA ARG A 184 -13.65 -12.19 3.59
C ARG A 184 -13.09 -13.05 2.45
N TRP A 185 -12.66 -12.37 1.40
CA TRP A 185 -12.11 -13.02 0.20
C TRP A 185 -10.81 -13.80 0.47
N ASP A 186 -10.02 -13.33 1.46
CA ASP A 186 -8.70 -13.88 1.84
C ASP A 186 -8.79 -14.86 3.02
N GLN A 187 -9.97 -14.98 3.65
CA GLN A 187 -10.21 -15.76 4.88
C GLN A 187 -9.19 -15.46 6.00
N ALA A 188 -8.58 -14.27 5.97
CA ALA A 188 -7.58 -13.89 6.95
C ALA A 188 -8.21 -13.73 8.35
N ASP A 189 -7.58 -14.32 9.35
CA ASP A 189 -7.85 -13.99 10.74
C ASP A 189 -7.13 -12.69 11.08
N LEU A 190 -7.91 -11.62 11.27
CA LEU A 190 -7.38 -10.29 11.60
C LEU A 190 -6.81 -10.22 13.03
N THR A 191 -7.05 -11.23 13.85
CA THR A 191 -6.61 -11.29 15.24
C THR A 191 -5.30 -12.07 15.44
N GLU A 192 -4.84 -12.80 14.43
CA GLU A 192 -3.66 -13.70 14.56
C GLU A 192 -2.32 -12.99 14.83
N PHE A 193 -2.19 -11.72 14.44
CA PHE A 193 -0.91 -11.02 14.58
C PHE A 193 -0.95 -9.99 15.70
N HIS A 194 -0.07 -10.20 16.68
CA HIS A 194 0.32 -9.24 17.68
C HIS A 194 1.84 -9.15 17.68
N GLY A 195 2.39 -7.97 17.46
CA GLY A 195 3.84 -7.82 17.42
C GLY A 195 4.29 -6.52 16.75
N VAL A 196 5.55 -6.48 16.37
CA VAL A 196 6.17 -5.32 15.75
C VAL A 196 5.88 -5.33 14.24
N TYR A 197 5.56 -4.17 13.67
CA TYR A 197 5.26 -4.05 12.24
C TYR A 197 6.38 -4.58 11.34
N GLY A 198 7.64 -4.30 11.67
CA GLY A 198 8.79 -4.80 10.92
C GLY A 198 8.83 -6.32 10.79
N ASP A 199 8.50 -7.05 11.87
CA ASP A 199 8.44 -8.52 11.85
C ASP A 199 7.32 -9.01 10.92
N TRP A 200 6.16 -8.36 10.97
CA TRP A 200 5.04 -8.67 10.08
C TRP A 200 5.42 -8.42 8.61
N LEU A 201 6.04 -7.28 8.31
CA LEU A 201 6.48 -6.97 6.95
C LEU A 201 7.51 -7.97 6.44
N LEU A 202 8.50 -8.35 7.26
CA LEU A 202 9.50 -9.35 6.91
C LEU A 202 8.85 -10.72 6.62
N ALA A 203 7.87 -11.12 7.42
CA ALA A 203 7.14 -12.37 7.18
C ALA A 203 6.37 -12.34 5.84
N LYS A 204 5.76 -11.20 5.48
CA LYS A 204 5.11 -10.99 4.18
C LYS A 204 6.11 -11.04 3.02
N VAL A 205 7.23 -10.33 3.13
CA VAL A 205 8.30 -10.30 2.11
C VAL A 205 8.89 -11.69 1.89
N ARG A 206 9.20 -12.44 2.95
CA ARG A 206 9.70 -13.81 2.86
C ARG A 206 8.74 -14.74 2.12
N ARG A 207 7.44 -14.59 2.34
CA ARG A 207 6.42 -15.40 1.66
C ARG A 207 6.31 -15.07 0.17
N VAL A 208 6.40 -13.79 -0.22
CA VAL A 208 6.23 -13.34 -1.61
C VAL A 208 7.52 -13.46 -2.40
N PHE A 209 8.67 -13.28 -1.76
CA PHE A 209 10.00 -13.31 -2.36
C PHE A 209 10.94 -14.27 -1.60
N PRO A 210 10.71 -15.59 -1.63
CA PRO A 210 11.48 -16.56 -0.86
C PRO A 210 12.99 -16.49 -1.16
N GLN A 211 13.38 -16.15 -2.39
CA GLN A 211 14.80 -15.98 -2.77
C GLN A 211 15.48 -14.79 -2.08
N LEU A 212 14.74 -13.78 -1.60
CA LEU A 212 15.31 -12.68 -0.81
C LEU A 212 15.51 -13.08 0.65
N ALA A 213 14.74 -14.05 1.15
CA ALA A 213 14.88 -14.55 2.50
C ALA A 213 16.27 -15.13 2.73
N ASP A 214 16.76 -15.93 1.78
CA ASP A 214 18.05 -16.61 1.88
C ASP A 214 19.26 -15.68 1.64
N ALA A 215 19.06 -14.54 1.01
CA ALA A 215 20.17 -13.68 0.56
C ALA A 215 20.37 -12.41 1.40
N VAL A 216 19.35 -11.91 2.08
CA VAL A 216 19.34 -10.54 2.65
C VAL A 216 18.76 -10.49 4.07
N LEU A 217 18.01 -11.50 4.51
CA LEU A 217 17.24 -11.45 5.76
C LEU A 217 17.76 -12.39 6.87
N ASP A 218 18.85 -13.12 6.62
CA ASP A 218 19.68 -13.83 7.60
C ASP A 218 20.92 -12.97 7.93
#